data_7ea7dab28e0f251a2e1fc77472dc91fb
#
_entry.id   7ea7dab28e0f251a2e1fc77472dc91fb
#
_cell.length_a   1.000
_cell.length_b   1.000
_cell.length_c   1.000
_cell.angle_alpha   90.00
_cell.angle_beta   90.00
_cell.angle_gamma   90.00
#
_symmetry.space_group_name_H-M   'P 1'
#
loop_
_entity.id
_entity.type
_entity.pdbx_description
1 polymer ?
#
loop_
_entity_poly.entity_id
_entity_poly.type
_entity_poly.pdbx_seq_one_letter_code
_entity_poly.pdbx_strand_id
1 'polypeptide(L)'
;MLDKNNEFIFLPLGGSNEIGMNLNLYGYGPESDRKWIIVDVGVTFGDVTTPGVDVICPDPSFLEGENILAIVLTHAHEDHIGAIGWLWDWVKAPVYSTAFTHCLIIDKLREHNVLDDMEHHLVAPGDVISIGPFLVEYINITHSIPEANGVLIKTDLGSVMHTGDWKLDHNPIATAPTQISRIKEIGKAGVLAMVCDSTNVFVDGEAGSESDVLIALKETILIQKQKVAVACFASNVARVDTVMRIAQEAGRHVCLVGRSMHRITAAARQVGLLADLPMPISESEASKLDDNRVLYICTGSQGEPRAALSRIADDHHPLVSFGEGDVCIFSSRVIPGNEIPIRSLQNRLSDKGVEIITEKDRPGIHVSGHPCRDELIQMMDWVKPEIVIPTHGERRHIIKHAQLAQSVGIRQTITPKNGDMVKLAPNQAT
;
A
#
# COMPACT_ATOMS: atom_id res chain seq x y z
N MET A 1 30.42 16.11 -21.88
CA MET A 1 30.52 17.16 -20.84
C MET A 1 29.13 17.29 -20.23
N LEU A 2 29.02 17.22 -18.91
CA LEU A 2 27.75 17.50 -18.25
C LEU A 2 27.32 18.93 -18.59
N ASP A 3 26.09 19.11 -19.07
CA ASP A 3 25.54 20.44 -19.25
C ASP A 3 25.41 21.06 -17.86
N LYS A 4 26.11 22.18 -17.64
CA LYS A 4 26.17 22.85 -16.33
C LYS A 4 24.81 23.37 -15.84
N ASN A 5 23.81 23.35 -16.71
CA ASN A 5 22.46 23.83 -16.42
C ASN A 5 21.48 22.70 -16.02
N ASN A 6 21.92 21.41 -16.10
CA ASN A 6 21.06 20.31 -15.67
C ASN A 6 20.84 20.32 -14.16
N GLU A 7 19.60 20.12 -13.77
CA GLU A 7 19.16 19.95 -12.39
C GLU A 7 18.49 18.59 -12.19
N PHE A 8 18.61 18.04 -10.99
CA PHE A 8 17.84 16.89 -10.55
C PHE A 8 16.85 17.36 -9.49
N ILE A 9 15.57 17.21 -9.75
CA ILE A 9 14.45 17.78 -8.98
C ILE A 9 13.59 16.66 -8.41
N PHE A 10 13.08 16.88 -7.20
CA PHE A 10 11.97 16.16 -6.60
C PHE A 10 10.79 17.12 -6.41
N LEU A 11 9.58 16.74 -6.82
CA LEU A 11 8.37 17.54 -6.68
C LEU A 11 7.20 16.62 -6.28
N PRO A 12 6.79 16.61 -5.01
CA PRO A 12 5.57 15.93 -4.61
C PRO A 12 4.35 16.79 -5.02
N LEU A 13 3.38 16.20 -5.70
CA LEU A 13 2.05 16.78 -5.92
C LEU A 13 1.01 16.15 -4.99
N GLY A 14 1.36 15.03 -4.34
CA GLY A 14 0.58 14.33 -3.33
C GLY A 14 1.48 13.50 -2.42
N GLY A 15 0.96 13.09 -1.25
CA GLY A 15 1.69 12.26 -0.28
C GLY A 15 2.64 13.02 0.66
N SER A 16 2.77 14.35 0.54
CA SER A 16 3.55 15.18 1.46
C SER A 16 2.65 15.97 2.40
N ASN A 17 2.85 15.78 3.71
CA ASN A 17 2.01 16.28 4.82
C ASN A 17 0.61 15.66 4.89
N GLU A 18 0.41 14.52 4.28
CA GLU A 18 -0.78 13.70 4.31
C GLU A 18 -0.40 12.22 4.17
N ILE A 19 -1.30 11.32 4.52
CA ILE A 19 -1.20 9.89 4.27
C ILE A 19 -2.11 9.59 3.07
N GLY A 20 -1.54 8.95 2.02
CA GLY A 20 -2.24 8.66 0.78
C GLY A 20 -2.04 9.71 -0.31
N MET A 21 -2.81 9.59 -1.39
CA MET A 21 -2.77 10.48 -2.57
C MET A 21 -1.36 10.68 -3.15
N ASN A 22 -0.55 9.61 -3.19
CA ASN A 22 0.84 9.68 -3.62
C ASN A 22 0.95 10.02 -5.11
N LEU A 23 1.63 11.12 -5.40
CA LEU A 23 2.01 11.54 -6.74
C LEU A 23 3.32 12.31 -6.64
N ASN A 24 4.43 11.64 -7.01
CA ASN A 24 5.78 12.16 -6.83
C ASN A 24 6.48 12.26 -8.17
N LEU A 25 7.02 13.43 -8.51
CA LEU A 25 7.73 13.66 -9.74
C LEU A 25 9.23 13.74 -9.53
N TYR A 26 9.98 13.20 -10.47
CA TYR A 26 11.43 13.36 -10.56
C TYR A 26 11.76 14.00 -11.90
N GLY A 27 12.39 15.19 -11.85
CA GLY A 27 12.74 15.99 -13.02
C GLY A 27 14.24 16.02 -13.24
N TYR A 28 14.65 15.93 -14.51
CA TYR A 28 16.04 16.07 -14.92
C TYR A 28 16.18 16.94 -16.17
N GLY A 29 17.16 17.81 -16.17
CA GLY A 29 17.48 18.72 -17.27
C GLY A 29 17.46 20.17 -16.84
N PRO A 30 17.71 21.11 -17.81
CA PRO A 30 17.57 22.52 -17.56
C PRO A 30 16.09 22.91 -17.39
N GLU A 31 15.81 23.98 -16.69
CA GLU A 31 14.45 24.45 -16.43
C GLU A 31 13.58 24.55 -17.70
N SER A 32 14.18 24.98 -18.83
CA SER A 32 13.49 25.15 -20.11
C SER A 32 13.20 23.86 -20.89
N ASP A 33 13.80 22.73 -20.52
CA ASP A 33 13.63 21.43 -21.21
C ASP A 33 13.80 20.28 -20.22
N ARG A 34 13.04 20.32 -19.14
CA ARG A 34 13.08 19.29 -18.08
C ARG A 34 12.30 18.07 -18.53
N LYS A 35 12.85 16.89 -18.28
CA LYS A 35 12.19 15.59 -18.47
C LYS A 35 11.71 15.09 -17.14
N TRP A 36 10.51 14.52 -17.08
CA TRP A 36 9.90 14.05 -15.85
C TRP A 36 9.55 12.58 -15.90
N ILE A 37 9.68 11.91 -14.79
CA ILE A 37 9.00 10.64 -14.50
C ILE A 37 8.10 10.84 -13.28
N ILE A 38 6.97 10.15 -13.28
CA ILE A 38 6.01 10.12 -12.18
C ILE A 38 6.22 8.82 -11.40
N VAL A 39 6.29 8.89 -10.09
CA VAL A 39 6.23 7.72 -9.20
C VAL A 39 4.92 7.75 -8.45
N ASP A 40 4.06 6.79 -8.74
CA ASP A 40 2.69 6.60 -8.25
C ASP A 40 1.70 7.68 -8.72
N VAL A 41 0.41 7.30 -8.76
CA VAL A 41 -0.72 8.17 -9.14
C VAL A 41 -1.91 7.78 -8.25
N GLY A 42 -1.87 8.19 -7.00
CA GLY A 42 -2.78 7.74 -5.96
C GLY A 42 -3.95 8.67 -5.69
N VAL A 43 -4.92 8.15 -4.95
CA VAL A 43 -6.04 8.92 -4.38
C VAL A 43 -5.95 8.96 -2.86
N THR A 44 -6.73 9.87 -2.27
CA THR A 44 -7.19 9.74 -0.89
C THR A 44 -8.71 9.74 -0.84
N PHE A 45 -9.27 9.46 0.32
CA PHE A 45 -10.72 9.36 0.48
C PHE A 45 -11.24 10.54 1.29
N GLY A 46 -12.45 10.98 0.96
CA GLY A 46 -13.13 12.01 1.72
C GLY A 46 -13.43 11.54 3.16
N ASP A 47 -13.46 12.48 4.06
CA ASP A 47 -13.72 12.26 5.48
C ASP A 47 -14.80 13.24 6.01
N VAL A 48 -14.94 13.34 7.33
CA VAL A 48 -15.90 14.25 7.98
C VAL A 48 -15.66 15.72 7.70
N THR A 49 -14.47 16.10 7.24
CA THR A 49 -14.10 17.48 6.87
C THR A 49 -14.47 17.80 5.42
N THR A 50 -14.75 16.78 4.62
CA THR A 50 -15.09 16.87 3.19
C THR A 50 -16.43 16.18 2.90
N PRO A 51 -17.55 16.63 3.50
CA PRO A 51 -18.83 15.94 3.39
C PRO A 51 -19.32 15.88 1.94
N GLY A 52 -19.71 14.67 1.50
CA GLY A 52 -20.18 14.41 0.13
C GLY A 52 -19.09 14.15 -0.89
N VAL A 53 -17.82 14.14 -0.48
CA VAL A 53 -16.68 13.76 -1.32
C VAL A 53 -16.32 12.30 -1.02
N ASP A 54 -16.33 11.44 -2.03
CA ASP A 54 -15.92 10.03 -1.88
C ASP A 54 -14.41 9.87 -2.12
N VAL A 55 -13.85 10.55 -3.14
CA VAL A 55 -12.45 10.40 -3.59
C VAL A 55 -11.84 11.76 -3.89
N ILE A 56 -10.57 11.94 -3.55
CA ILE A 56 -9.76 13.13 -3.81
C ILE A 56 -8.52 12.71 -4.58
N CYS A 57 -8.23 13.41 -5.69
CA CYS A 57 -7.03 13.25 -6.49
C CYS A 57 -6.06 14.41 -6.28
N PRO A 58 -4.76 14.24 -6.56
CA PRO A 58 -3.81 15.35 -6.63
C PRO A 58 -4.23 16.38 -7.70
N ASP A 59 -3.86 17.64 -7.51
CA ASP A 59 -4.03 18.68 -8.53
C ASP A 59 -3.02 18.45 -9.66
N PRO A 60 -3.47 18.13 -10.90
CA PRO A 60 -2.60 17.83 -12.02
C PRO A 60 -2.13 19.07 -12.78
N SER A 61 -2.49 20.29 -12.36
CA SER A 61 -2.27 21.53 -13.14
C SER A 61 -0.79 21.75 -13.53
N PHE A 62 0.14 21.31 -12.67
CA PHE A 62 1.57 21.37 -12.97
C PHE A 62 1.96 20.50 -14.19
N LEU A 63 1.23 19.43 -14.46
CA LEU A 63 1.58 18.45 -15.52
C LEU A 63 1.24 18.96 -16.93
N GLU A 64 0.44 20.03 -17.03
CA GLU A 64 0.01 20.57 -18.31
C GLU A 64 1.21 21.12 -19.09
N GLY A 65 1.49 20.50 -20.25
CA GLY A 65 2.59 20.89 -21.12
C GLY A 65 3.98 20.39 -20.70
N GLU A 66 4.10 19.69 -19.56
CA GLU A 66 5.36 19.10 -19.12
C GLU A 66 5.70 17.81 -19.91
N ASN A 67 6.99 17.53 -20.05
CA ASN A 67 7.47 16.37 -20.78
C ASN A 67 7.56 15.15 -19.86
N ILE A 68 6.44 14.43 -19.70
CA ILE A 68 6.34 13.21 -18.87
C ILE A 68 6.79 12.02 -19.72
N LEU A 69 7.85 11.35 -19.30
CA LEU A 69 8.43 10.21 -20.03
C LEU A 69 7.83 8.86 -19.60
N ALA A 70 7.42 8.73 -18.36
CA ALA A 70 6.87 7.49 -17.81
C ALA A 70 6.13 7.70 -16.48
N ILE A 71 5.26 6.73 -16.18
CA ILE A 71 4.67 6.49 -14.86
C ILE A 71 5.29 5.20 -14.33
N VAL A 72 5.88 5.26 -13.15
CA VAL A 72 6.52 4.14 -12.43
C VAL A 72 5.68 3.84 -11.19
N LEU A 73 5.04 2.68 -11.14
CA LEU A 73 4.17 2.31 -10.04
C LEU A 73 4.90 1.39 -9.05
N THR A 74 4.89 1.76 -7.77
CA THR A 74 5.57 1.01 -6.72
C THR A 74 4.77 -0.22 -6.29
N HIS A 75 3.47 -0.08 -6.11
CA HIS A 75 2.55 -1.16 -5.72
C HIS A 75 1.08 -0.77 -5.97
N ALA A 76 0.16 -1.68 -5.68
CA ALA A 76 -1.24 -1.60 -6.14
C ALA A 76 -2.25 -1.08 -5.10
N HIS A 77 -1.84 -0.40 -4.03
CA HIS A 77 -2.78 0.28 -3.14
C HIS A 77 -3.45 1.48 -3.82
N GLU A 78 -4.68 1.81 -3.41
CA GLU A 78 -5.47 2.88 -4.00
C GLU A 78 -4.81 4.25 -3.91
N ASP A 79 -4.10 4.50 -2.83
CA ASP A 79 -3.34 5.72 -2.60
C ASP A 79 -2.02 5.81 -3.40
N HIS A 80 -1.74 4.79 -4.25
CA HIS A 80 -0.64 4.77 -5.21
C HIS A 80 -1.07 4.59 -6.67
N ILE A 81 -2.24 3.97 -6.93
CA ILE A 81 -2.73 3.76 -8.31
C ILE A 81 -4.13 4.32 -8.56
N GLY A 82 -4.83 4.76 -7.52
CA GLY A 82 -6.27 5.04 -7.59
C GLY A 82 -6.64 6.17 -8.54
N ALA A 83 -5.77 7.15 -8.72
CA ALA A 83 -6.04 8.31 -9.58
C ALA A 83 -5.66 8.11 -11.04
N ILE A 84 -5.05 6.97 -11.43
CA ILE A 84 -4.51 6.79 -12.79
C ILE A 84 -5.55 6.98 -13.89
N GLY A 85 -6.79 6.50 -13.69
CA GLY A 85 -7.88 6.68 -14.64
C GLY A 85 -8.43 8.11 -14.64
N TRP A 86 -8.49 8.76 -13.47
CA TRP A 86 -8.97 10.13 -13.31
C TRP A 86 -8.03 11.16 -13.94
N LEU A 87 -6.73 10.94 -13.80
CA LEU A 87 -5.69 11.88 -14.23
C LEU A 87 -5.08 11.50 -15.61
N TRP A 88 -5.60 10.48 -16.28
CA TRP A 88 -5.00 9.95 -17.51
C TRP A 88 -4.75 11.02 -18.58
N ASP A 89 -5.67 11.95 -18.78
CA ASP A 89 -5.53 12.99 -19.77
C ASP A 89 -4.37 13.96 -19.53
N TRP A 90 -3.90 14.07 -18.28
CA TRP A 90 -2.74 14.89 -17.91
C TRP A 90 -1.40 14.12 -17.93
N VAL A 91 -1.46 12.79 -17.70
CA VAL A 91 -0.23 12.00 -17.51
C VAL A 91 0.14 11.10 -18.67
N LYS A 92 -0.68 10.96 -19.69
CA LYS A 92 -0.53 10.07 -20.88
C LYS A 92 0.93 9.68 -21.20
N ALA A 93 1.48 8.72 -20.48
CA ALA A 93 2.85 8.26 -20.63
C ALA A 93 2.90 6.74 -20.44
N PRO A 94 3.95 6.05 -20.96
CA PRO A 94 4.15 4.62 -20.71
C PRO A 94 4.14 4.29 -19.22
N VAL A 95 3.40 3.23 -18.83
CA VAL A 95 3.25 2.78 -17.45
C VAL A 95 4.12 1.57 -17.18
N TYR A 96 4.95 1.64 -16.16
CA TYR A 96 5.79 0.54 -15.69
C TYR A 96 5.25 0.02 -14.37
N SER A 97 4.91 -1.26 -14.29
CA SER A 97 4.41 -1.88 -13.05
C SER A 97 4.66 -3.39 -13.04
N THR A 98 4.59 -3.97 -11.84
CA THR A 98 4.63 -5.42 -11.67
C THR A 98 3.34 -6.08 -12.16
N ALA A 99 3.36 -7.40 -12.32
CA ALA A 99 2.23 -8.16 -12.88
C ALA A 99 0.95 -8.02 -12.04
N PHE A 100 1.07 -8.07 -10.71
CA PHE A 100 -0.08 -7.91 -9.82
C PHE A 100 -0.68 -6.49 -9.92
N THR A 101 0.18 -5.45 -9.89
CA THR A 101 -0.24 -4.07 -10.04
C THR A 101 -0.90 -3.86 -11.40
N HIS A 102 -0.34 -4.44 -12.47
CA HIS A 102 -0.92 -4.38 -13.82
C HIS A 102 -2.37 -4.92 -13.86
N CYS A 103 -2.63 -6.09 -13.27
CA CYS A 103 -3.99 -6.64 -13.24
C CYS A 103 -5.00 -5.66 -12.64
N LEU A 104 -4.61 -4.87 -11.66
CA LEU A 104 -5.51 -3.95 -10.97
C LEU A 104 -5.69 -2.61 -11.68
N ILE A 105 -4.63 -2.09 -12.34
CA ILE A 105 -4.76 -0.84 -13.11
C ILE A 105 -5.58 -1.02 -14.41
N ILE A 106 -5.52 -2.20 -15.04
CA ILE A 106 -6.36 -2.49 -16.21
C ILE A 106 -7.85 -2.27 -15.91
N ASP A 107 -8.32 -2.76 -14.77
CA ASP A 107 -9.73 -2.59 -14.40
C ASP A 107 -10.08 -1.12 -14.19
N LYS A 108 -9.18 -0.34 -13.54
CA LYS A 108 -9.37 1.09 -13.35
C LYS A 108 -9.42 1.86 -14.67
N LEU A 109 -8.49 1.60 -15.57
CA LEU A 109 -8.45 2.26 -16.88
C LEU A 109 -9.65 1.88 -17.75
N ARG A 110 -10.12 0.63 -17.64
CA ARG A 110 -11.37 0.19 -18.30
C ARG A 110 -12.58 0.91 -17.76
N GLU A 111 -12.70 1.10 -16.44
CA GLU A 111 -13.78 1.85 -15.81
C GLU A 111 -13.85 3.30 -16.31
N HIS A 112 -12.71 3.89 -16.68
CA HIS A 112 -12.59 5.25 -17.23
C HIS A 112 -12.57 5.30 -18.76
N ASN A 113 -12.67 4.15 -19.46
CA ASN A 113 -12.62 4.03 -20.92
C ASN A 113 -11.33 4.57 -21.57
N VAL A 114 -10.21 4.45 -20.88
CA VAL A 114 -8.88 4.92 -21.34
C VAL A 114 -7.85 3.78 -21.48
N LEU A 115 -8.26 2.53 -21.34
CA LEU A 115 -7.36 1.37 -21.42
C LEU A 115 -6.64 1.25 -22.76
N ASP A 116 -7.33 1.53 -23.86
CA ASP A 116 -6.78 1.38 -25.21
C ASP A 116 -5.65 2.41 -25.53
N ASP A 117 -5.57 3.48 -24.76
CA ASP A 117 -4.55 4.52 -24.89
C ASP A 117 -3.28 4.23 -24.09
N MET A 118 -3.29 3.17 -23.24
CA MET A 118 -2.18 2.87 -22.33
C MET A 118 -1.10 2.02 -22.99
N GLU A 119 0.12 2.55 -23.06
CA GLU A 119 1.33 1.75 -23.28
C GLU A 119 1.81 1.20 -21.93
N HIS A 120 1.90 -0.12 -21.78
CA HIS A 120 2.27 -0.76 -20.53
C HIS A 120 3.49 -1.67 -20.67
N HIS A 121 4.39 -1.58 -19.68
CA HIS A 121 5.59 -2.40 -19.53
C HIS A 121 5.56 -3.16 -18.22
N LEU A 122 5.55 -4.48 -18.30
CA LEU A 122 5.72 -5.34 -17.11
C LEU A 122 7.16 -5.32 -16.66
N VAL A 123 7.34 -5.19 -15.36
CA VAL A 123 8.65 -5.21 -14.70
C VAL A 123 8.66 -6.21 -13.55
N ALA A 124 9.84 -6.67 -13.21
CA ALA A 124 10.09 -7.53 -12.06
C ALA A 124 11.11 -6.88 -11.09
N PRO A 125 11.12 -7.29 -9.81
CA PRO A 125 12.15 -6.86 -8.89
C PRO A 125 13.56 -7.20 -9.40
N GLY A 126 14.45 -6.21 -9.42
CA GLY A 126 15.80 -6.30 -9.99
C GLY A 126 15.91 -5.81 -11.44
N ASP A 127 14.80 -5.54 -12.12
CA ASP A 127 14.83 -4.94 -13.45
C ASP A 127 15.37 -3.51 -13.37
N VAL A 128 16.20 -3.18 -14.36
CA VAL A 128 16.78 -1.85 -14.54
C VAL A 128 16.36 -1.30 -15.90
N ILE A 129 15.63 -0.19 -15.90
CA ILE A 129 14.97 0.37 -17.06
C ILE A 129 15.58 1.73 -17.37
N SER A 130 15.87 1.98 -18.66
CA SER A 130 16.32 3.29 -19.14
C SER A 130 15.11 4.10 -19.64
N ILE A 131 14.82 5.23 -19.00
CA ILE A 131 13.72 6.13 -19.33
C ILE A 131 14.32 7.52 -19.57
N GLY A 132 14.61 7.84 -20.82
CA GLY A 132 15.31 9.08 -21.16
C GLY A 132 16.63 9.23 -20.37
N PRO A 133 16.79 10.29 -19.55
CA PRO A 133 17.99 10.50 -18.75
C PRO A 133 18.01 9.69 -17.44
N PHE A 134 16.92 8.98 -17.11
CA PHE A 134 16.78 8.22 -15.88
C PHE A 134 17.11 6.74 -16.10
N LEU A 135 17.81 6.16 -15.12
CA LEU A 135 17.93 4.73 -14.95
C LEU A 135 17.15 4.35 -13.70
N VAL A 136 16.07 3.57 -13.87
CA VAL A 136 15.13 3.19 -12.80
C VAL A 136 15.29 1.71 -12.51
N GLU A 137 15.57 1.36 -11.25
CA GLU A 137 15.70 -0.01 -10.76
C GLU A 137 14.59 -0.32 -9.75
N TYR A 138 13.84 -1.41 -9.97
CA TYR A 138 12.83 -1.93 -9.04
C TYR A 138 13.47 -2.81 -7.99
N ILE A 139 13.15 -2.57 -6.71
CA ILE A 139 13.73 -3.26 -5.56
C ILE A 139 12.58 -3.83 -4.75
N ASN A 140 12.50 -5.16 -4.64
CA ASN A 140 11.47 -5.79 -3.82
C ASN A 140 11.59 -5.37 -2.37
N ILE A 141 10.52 -4.83 -1.84
CA ILE A 141 10.33 -4.46 -0.43
C ILE A 141 9.02 -5.06 0.08
N THR A 142 9.02 -5.61 1.29
CA THR A 142 7.80 -6.15 1.88
C THR A 142 6.84 -5.04 2.30
N HIS A 143 5.55 -5.27 2.07
CA HIS A 143 4.44 -4.42 2.48
C HIS A 143 3.19 -5.29 2.73
N SER A 144 2.03 -4.69 2.98
CA SER A 144 0.76 -5.39 3.18
C SER A 144 0.04 -5.79 1.88
N ILE A 145 0.71 -5.67 0.75
CA ILE A 145 0.22 -6.06 -0.59
C ILE A 145 1.34 -6.78 -1.34
N PRO A 146 1.02 -7.73 -2.25
CA PRO A 146 2.04 -8.40 -3.05
C PRO A 146 2.81 -7.45 -3.98
N GLU A 147 4.04 -7.86 -4.31
CA GLU A 147 4.88 -7.21 -5.32
C GLU A 147 5.11 -5.70 -5.06
N ALA A 148 5.17 -5.30 -3.79
CA ALA A 148 5.56 -3.95 -3.44
C ALA A 148 7.05 -3.73 -3.70
N ASN A 149 7.40 -2.55 -4.22
CA ASN A 149 8.77 -2.20 -4.59
C ASN A 149 9.11 -0.78 -4.15
N GLY A 150 10.36 -0.62 -3.68
CA GLY A 150 11.01 0.66 -3.78
C GLY A 150 11.64 0.83 -5.16
N VAL A 151 11.92 2.06 -5.54
CA VAL A 151 12.59 2.37 -6.82
C VAL A 151 13.85 3.21 -6.58
N LEU A 152 14.94 2.79 -7.22
CA LEU A 152 16.18 3.57 -7.26
C LEU A 152 16.24 4.31 -8.58
N ILE A 153 16.20 5.64 -8.53
CA ILE A 153 16.21 6.53 -9.67
C ILE A 153 17.59 7.15 -9.78
N LYS A 154 18.32 6.86 -10.86
CA LYS A 154 19.67 7.35 -11.10
C LYS A 154 19.71 8.30 -12.28
N THR A 155 20.51 9.34 -12.14
CA THR A 155 20.93 10.26 -13.20
C THR A 155 22.44 10.45 -13.13
N ASP A 156 23.03 11.22 -14.03
CA ASP A 156 24.42 11.61 -13.92
C ASP A 156 24.71 12.62 -12.80
N LEU A 157 23.67 13.19 -12.18
CA LEU A 157 23.77 14.11 -11.05
C LEU A 157 23.63 13.40 -9.68
N GLY A 158 23.31 12.11 -9.65
CA GLY A 158 23.16 11.34 -8.43
C GLY A 158 22.02 10.34 -8.48
N SER A 159 21.73 9.71 -7.34
CA SER A 159 20.70 8.70 -7.22
C SER A 159 19.75 9.02 -6.05
N VAL A 160 18.47 8.69 -6.24
CA VAL A 160 17.43 8.79 -5.21
C VAL A 160 16.83 7.42 -4.96
N MET A 161 16.76 7.01 -3.71
CA MET A 161 15.98 5.85 -3.27
C MET A 161 14.58 6.33 -2.86
N HIS A 162 13.55 6.00 -3.64
CA HIS A 162 12.15 6.18 -3.27
C HIS A 162 11.64 4.86 -2.70
N THR A 163 11.28 4.83 -1.42
CA THR A 163 10.94 3.55 -0.77
C THR A 163 9.57 3.02 -1.18
N GLY A 164 8.64 3.89 -1.61
CA GLY A 164 7.23 3.54 -1.57
C GLY A 164 6.81 3.23 -0.13
N ASP A 165 5.74 2.49 0.03
CA ASP A 165 5.29 1.97 1.33
C ASP A 165 5.97 0.64 1.64
N TRP A 166 6.39 0.46 2.87
CA TRP A 166 7.20 -0.70 3.23
C TRP A 166 7.16 -1.06 4.71
N LYS A 167 7.60 -2.26 5.00
CA LYS A 167 8.00 -2.74 6.34
C LYS A 167 9.16 -3.71 6.19
N LEU A 168 9.73 -4.18 7.27
CA LEU A 168 10.62 -5.34 7.27
C LEU A 168 9.86 -6.56 7.76
N ASP A 169 9.62 -7.50 6.88
CA ASP A 169 9.09 -8.81 7.23
C ASP A 169 10.13 -9.87 6.90
N HIS A 170 10.67 -10.51 7.94
CA HIS A 170 11.72 -11.52 7.79
C HIS A 170 11.17 -12.89 7.35
N ASN A 171 9.87 -13.12 7.53
CA ASN A 171 9.18 -14.35 7.16
C ASN A 171 7.85 -14.03 6.48
N PRO A 172 7.86 -13.34 5.33
CA PRO A 172 6.66 -12.92 4.65
C PRO A 172 5.85 -14.11 4.11
N ILE A 173 4.54 -13.95 4.03
CA ILE A 173 3.62 -14.88 3.38
C ILE A 173 3.19 -14.27 2.04
N ALA A 174 3.07 -15.09 1.00
CA ALA A 174 2.61 -14.71 -0.34
C ALA A 174 3.45 -13.64 -1.07
N THR A 175 4.65 -13.33 -0.58
CA THR A 175 5.56 -12.36 -1.21
C THR A 175 7.02 -12.74 -0.93
N ALA A 176 7.95 -12.23 -1.76
CA ALA A 176 9.37 -12.39 -1.52
C ALA A 176 9.86 -11.48 -0.37
N PRO A 177 10.89 -11.83 0.37
CA PRO A 177 11.47 -10.97 1.39
C PRO A 177 12.15 -9.74 0.77
N THR A 178 12.26 -8.67 1.55
CA THR A 178 12.97 -7.44 1.16
C THR A 178 14.39 -7.74 0.71
N GLN A 179 14.82 -7.14 -0.41
CA GLN A 179 16.17 -7.30 -0.97
C GLN A 179 17.24 -6.51 -0.19
N ILE A 180 17.39 -6.83 1.09
CA ILE A 180 18.30 -6.11 2.03
C ILE A 180 19.73 -6.01 1.51
N SER A 181 20.27 -7.08 0.92
CA SER A 181 21.64 -7.09 0.37
C SER A 181 21.78 -6.05 -0.74
N ARG A 182 20.77 -5.95 -1.63
CA ARG A 182 20.76 -4.95 -2.71
C ARG A 182 20.68 -3.53 -2.18
N ILE A 183 19.82 -3.27 -1.19
CA ILE A 183 19.71 -1.97 -0.53
C ILE A 183 21.06 -1.54 0.07
N LYS A 184 21.78 -2.46 0.76
CA LYS A 184 23.10 -2.19 1.31
C LYS A 184 24.17 -1.92 0.23
N GLU A 185 24.10 -2.60 -0.92
CA GLU A 185 24.97 -2.32 -2.07
C GLU A 185 24.73 -0.92 -2.63
N ILE A 186 23.44 -0.52 -2.77
CA ILE A 186 23.04 0.82 -3.18
C ILE A 186 23.61 1.87 -2.24
N GLY A 187 23.50 1.67 -0.92
CA GLY A 187 24.04 2.57 0.07
C GLY A 187 25.58 2.70 0.00
N LYS A 188 26.29 1.60 -0.30
CA LYS A 188 27.75 1.64 -0.52
C LYS A 188 28.14 2.40 -1.78
N ALA A 189 27.31 2.39 -2.81
CA ALA A 189 27.55 3.12 -4.05
C ALA A 189 27.32 4.64 -3.91
N GLY A 190 26.63 5.06 -2.85
CA GLY A 190 26.27 6.45 -2.57
C GLY A 190 24.86 6.80 -3.04
N VAL A 191 24.07 7.36 -2.14
CA VAL A 191 22.69 7.79 -2.37
C VAL A 191 22.55 9.27 -2.01
N LEU A 192 22.19 10.09 -2.97
CA LEU A 192 22.00 11.52 -2.79
C LEU A 192 20.80 11.80 -1.85
N ALA A 193 19.65 11.18 -2.14
CA ALA A 193 18.47 11.39 -1.32
C ALA A 193 17.68 10.08 -1.14
N MET A 194 16.97 9.98 -0.01
CA MET A 194 15.97 8.95 0.25
C MET A 194 14.62 9.61 0.52
N VAL A 195 13.63 9.31 -0.33
CA VAL A 195 12.22 9.67 -0.13
C VAL A 195 11.55 8.49 0.56
N CYS A 196 11.01 8.69 1.76
CA CYS A 196 10.71 7.57 2.66
C CYS A 196 9.38 7.74 3.39
N ASP A 197 8.61 6.65 3.46
CA ASP A 197 7.38 6.48 4.24
C ASP A 197 7.55 6.88 5.71
N SER A 198 6.61 7.64 6.25
CA SER A 198 6.63 8.17 7.62
C SER A 198 5.47 7.70 8.50
N THR A 199 4.58 6.84 7.97
CA THR A 199 3.28 6.52 8.58
C THR A 199 3.36 6.09 10.04
N ASN A 200 4.32 5.23 10.39
CA ASN A 200 4.45 4.70 11.75
C ASN A 200 5.65 5.25 12.55
N VAL A 201 6.19 6.40 12.20
CA VAL A 201 7.36 6.99 12.89
C VAL A 201 7.16 7.19 14.40
N PHE A 202 5.93 7.23 14.90
CA PHE A 202 5.61 7.32 16.31
C PHE A 202 5.56 5.97 17.04
N VAL A 203 5.58 4.86 16.31
CA VAL A 203 5.52 3.51 16.87
C VAL A 203 6.93 3.01 17.08
N ASP A 204 7.25 2.62 18.31
CA ASP A 204 8.54 2.01 18.67
C ASP A 204 8.63 0.56 18.18
N GLY A 205 9.84 0.05 17.98
CA GLY A 205 10.10 -1.32 17.60
C GLY A 205 9.92 -1.58 16.09
N GLU A 206 9.44 -2.75 15.76
CA GLU A 206 9.25 -3.28 14.40
C GLU A 206 7.78 -3.56 14.10
N ALA A 207 7.40 -3.57 12.83
CA ALA A 207 6.01 -3.80 12.38
C ALA A 207 5.52 -5.23 12.63
N GLY A 208 6.42 -6.20 12.72
CA GLY A 208 6.13 -7.63 12.89
C GLY A 208 5.88 -8.39 11.58
N SER A 209 5.72 -9.72 11.69
CA SER A 209 5.61 -10.62 10.54
C SER A 209 4.20 -11.13 10.30
N GLU A 210 3.82 -11.33 9.03
CA GLU A 210 2.58 -12.04 8.67
C GLU A 210 2.60 -13.52 9.13
N SER A 211 3.78 -14.12 9.34
CA SER A 211 3.91 -15.45 9.94
C SER A 211 3.44 -15.50 11.40
N ASP A 212 3.65 -14.43 12.17
CA ASP A 212 3.16 -14.33 13.55
C ASP A 212 1.64 -14.20 13.56
N VAL A 213 1.10 -13.46 12.60
CA VAL A 213 -0.36 -13.33 12.41
C VAL A 213 -1.01 -14.66 12.07
N LEU A 214 -0.36 -15.49 11.25
CA LEU A 214 -0.85 -16.84 10.95
C LEU A 214 -1.00 -17.66 12.24
N ILE A 215 -0.01 -17.62 13.13
CA ILE A 215 -0.05 -18.35 14.40
C ILE A 215 -1.23 -17.84 15.26
N ALA A 216 -1.33 -16.54 15.47
CA ALA A 216 -2.36 -15.94 16.33
C ALA A 216 -3.79 -16.14 15.78
N LEU A 217 -3.98 -15.99 14.47
CA LEU A 217 -5.27 -16.25 13.82
C LEU A 217 -5.65 -17.74 13.89
N LYS A 218 -4.68 -18.64 13.69
CA LYS A 218 -4.90 -20.07 13.79
C LYS A 218 -5.41 -20.46 15.16
N GLU A 219 -4.73 -20.04 16.24
CA GLU A 219 -5.16 -20.28 17.62
C GLU A 219 -6.57 -19.73 17.90
N THR A 220 -6.89 -18.57 17.31
CA THR A 220 -8.18 -17.91 17.49
C THR A 220 -9.30 -18.61 16.72
N ILE A 221 -9.05 -19.06 15.50
CA ILE A 221 -10.07 -19.63 14.61
C ILE A 221 -10.37 -21.11 14.93
N LEU A 222 -9.34 -21.92 15.25
CA LEU A 222 -9.52 -23.37 15.45
C LEU A 222 -10.41 -23.74 16.63
N ILE A 223 -10.54 -22.87 17.60
CA ILE A 223 -11.41 -23.11 18.79
C ILE A 223 -12.88 -22.76 18.52
N GLN A 224 -13.19 -22.09 17.42
CA GLN A 224 -14.55 -21.63 17.13
C GLN A 224 -15.44 -22.75 16.58
N LYS A 225 -16.68 -22.79 17.05
CA LYS A 225 -17.64 -23.85 16.73
C LYS A 225 -18.79 -23.40 15.84
N GLN A 226 -18.99 -22.11 15.66
CA GLN A 226 -20.01 -21.49 14.81
C GLN A 226 -19.35 -20.79 13.61
N LYS A 227 -20.08 -19.91 12.89
CA LYS A 227 -19.52 -19.13 11.80
C LYS A 227 -18.38 -18.25 12.28
N VAL A 228 -17.37 -18.11 11.45
CA VAL A 228 -16.26 -17.19 11.70
C VAL A 228 -16.17 -16.24 10.51
N ALA A 229 -16.15 -14.94 10.80
CA ALA A 229 -15.78 -13.91 9.84
C ALA A 229 -14.40 -13.34 10.22
N VAL A 230 -13.54 -13.18 9.22
CA VAL A 230 -12.30 -12.39 9.34
C VAL A 230 -12.46 -11.13 8.50
N ALA A 231 -12.52 -9.98 9.17
CA ALA A 231 -12.57 -8.67 8.53
C ALA A 231 -11.15 -8.16 8.32
N CYS A 232 -10.74 -7.95 7.08
CA CYS A 232 -9.43 -7.45 6.73
C CYS A 232 -9.46 -6.60 5.46
N PHE A 233 -8.36 -5.92 5.16
CA PHE A 233 -8.20 -5.24 3.88
C PHE A 233 -8.13 -6.27 2.75
N ALA A 234 -8.89 -6.03 1.68
CA ALA A 234 -8.91 -6.92 0.53
C ALA A 234 -7.52 -7.01 -0.16
N SER A 235 -6.75 -5.94 -0.12
CA SER A 235 -5.40 -5.84 -0.68
C SER A 235 -4.36 -6.71 0.05
N ASN A 236 -4.62 -7.07 1.32
CA ASN A 236 -3.70 -7.92 2.07
C ASN A 236 -3.87 -9.40 1.68
N VAL A 237 -3.28 -9.77 0.53
CA VAL A 237 -3.31 -11.13 -0.01
C VAL A 237 -2.64 -12.13 0.93
N ALA A 238 -1.62 -11.73 1.69
CA ALA A 238 -0.98 -12.57 2.70
C ALA A 238 -1.96 -12.96 3.81
N ARG A 239 -2.85 -12.03 4.21
CA ARG A 239 -3.92 -12.32 5.18
C ARG A 239 -4.97 -13.26 4.60
N VAL A 240 -5.35 -13.07 3.33
CA VAL A 240 -6.26 -14.00 2.62
C VAL A 240 -5.65 -15.38 2.54
N ASP A 241 -4.37 -15.51 2.15
CA ASP A 241 -3.62 -16.78 2.14
C ASP A 241 -3.65 -17.45 3.51
N THR A 242 -3.25 -16.72 4.55
CA THR A 242 -3.28 -17.18 5.95
C THR A 242 -4.64 -17.73 6.35
N VAL A 243 -5.71 -16.99 6.11
CA VAL A 243 -7.07 -17.40 6.51
C VAL A 243 -7.54 -18.61 5.71
N MET A 244 -7.20 -18.69 4.42
CA MET A 244 -7.53 -19.84 3.57
C MET A 244 -6.81 -21.13 4.02
N ARG A 245 -5.53 -21.04 4.41
CA ARG A 245 -4.78 -22.19 4.98
C ARG A 245 -5.36 -22.66 6.30
N ILE A 246 -5.71 -21.73 7.18
CA ILE A 246 -6.35 -22.05 8.47
C ILE A 246 -7.72 -22.71 8.23
N ALA A 247 -8.50 -22.21 7.30
CA ALA A 247 -9.80 -22.79 6.95
C ALA A 247 -9.65 -24.25 6.45
N GLN A 248 -8.67 -24.49 5.59
CA GLN A 248 -8.38 -25.86 5.10
C GLN A 248 -8.00 -26.80 6.25
N GLU A 249 -7.17 -26.36 7.20
CA GLU A 249 -6.79 -27.15 8.37
C GLU A 249 -8.00 -27.39 9.30
N ALA A 250 -8.88 -26.37 9.46
CA ALA A 250 -10.11 -26.47 10.23
C ALA A 250 -11.22 -27.32 9.56
N GLY A 251 -11.00 -27.78 8.31
CA GLY A 251 -12.03 -28.48 7.53
C GLY A 251 -13.21 -27.56 7.13
N ARG A 252 -12.97 -26.23 7.03
CA ARG A 252 -13.97 -25.23 6.64
C ARG A 252 -13.77 -24.79 5.18
N HIS A 253 -14.86 -24.47 4.52
CA HIS A 253 -14.84 -23.79 3.22
C HIS A 253 -14.69 -22.29 3.41
N VAL A 254 -13.92 -21.64 2.55
CA VAL A 254 -13.80 -20.18 2.55
C VAL A 254 -14.85 -19.57 1.63
N CYS A 255 -15.55 -18.56 2.13
CA CYS A 255 -16.43 -17.69 1.36
C CYS A 255 -15.92 -16.26 1.41
N LEU A 256 -15.62 -15.68 0.25
CA LEU A 256 -15.24 -14.26 0.13
C LEU A 256 -16.49 -13.41 0.08
N VAL A 257 -16.54 -12.30 0.84
CA VAL A 257 -17.68 -11.39 0.87
C VAL A 257 -17.22 -9.95 0.65
N GLY A 258 -17.65 -9.38 -0.47
CA GLY A 258 -17.29 -8.04 -0.91
C GLY A 258 -16.60 -8.01 -2.27
N ARG A 259 -16.98 -7.03 -3.11
CA ARG A 259 -16.49 -6.93 -4.50
C ARG A 259 -14.96 -6.82 -4.61
N SER A 260 -14.35 -5.97 -3.81
CA SER A 260 -12.88 -5.81 -3.82
C SER A 260 -12.17 -7.08 -3.36
N MET A 261 -12.75 -7.87 -2.42
CA MET A 261 -12.17 -9.14 -2.00
C MET A 261 -12.09 -10.13 -3.18
N HIS A 262 -13.16 -10.24 -3.97
CA HIS A 262 -13.18 -11.09 -5.17
C HIS A 262 -12.18 -10.58 -6.24
N ARG A 263 -12.17 -9.26 -6.52
CA ARG A 263 -11.30 -8.65 -7.53
C ARG A 263 -9.82 -8.87 -7.20
N ILE A 264 -9.41 -8.56 -5.98
CA ILE A 264 -8.02 -8.73 -5.53
C ILE A 264 -7.60 -10.20 -5.52
N THR A 265 -8.45 -11.09 -5.02
CA THR A 265 -8.16 -12.54 -5.02
C THR A 265 -8.04 -13.09 -6.44
N ALA A 266 -8.86 -12.63 -7.38
CA ALA A 266 -8.77 -13.02 -8.79
C ALA A 266 -7.46 -12.53 -9.41
N ALA A 267 -7.07 -11.27 -9.19
CA ALA A 267 -5.79 -10.71 -9.64
C ALA A 267 -4.59 -11.49 -9.05
N ALA A 268 -4.64 -11.80 -7.75
CA ALA A 268 -3.60 -12.60 -7.09
C ALA A 268 -3.44 -13.99 -7.75
N ARG A 269 -4.54 -14.67 -8.04
CA ARG A 269 -4.50 -15.96 -8.73
C ARG A 269 -3.98 -15.88 -10.17
N GLN A 270 -4.27 -14.81 -10.89
CA GLN A 270 -3.75 -14.58 -12.25
C GLN A 270 -2.22 -14.54 -12.29
N VAL A 271 -1.58 -13.99 -11.24
CA VAL A 271 -0.12 -13.92 -11.13
C VAL A 271 0.49 -15.11 -10.38
N GLY A 272 -0.30 -16.17 -10.14
CA GLY A 272 0.16 -17.42 -9.53
C GLY A 272 0.15 -17.44 -8.00
N LEU A 273 -0.26 -16.35 -7.32
CA LEU A 273 -0.49 -16.35 -5.89
C LEU A 273 -1.76 -17.13 -5.55
N LEU A 274 -1.84 -17.72 -4.36
CA LEU A 274 -2.98 -18.53 -3.90
C LEU A 274 -3.33 -19.74 -4.83
N ALA A 275 -2.42 -20.13 -5.73
CA ALA A 275 -2.70 -21.18 -6.74
C ALA A 275 -2.80 -22.59 -6.12
N ASP A 276 -2.11 -22.82 -5.00
CA ASP A 276 -2.12 -24.07 -4.23
C ASP A 276 -3.31 -24.21 -3.28
N LEU A 277 -4.12 -23.14 -3.14
CA LEU A 277 -5.27 -23.11 -2.23
C LEU A 277 -6.58 -23.40 -2.97
N PRO A 278 -7.56 -24.05 -2.29
CA PRO A 278 -8.87 -24.30 -2.87
C PRO A 278 -9.56 -23.02 -3.36
N MET A 279 -10.44 -23.15 -4.35
CA MET A 279 -11.28 -22.02 -4.75
C MET A 279 -12.27 -21.70 -3.63
N PRO A 280 -12.45 -20.41 -3.28
CA PRO A 280 -13.53 -20.00 -2.40
C PRO A 280 -14.89 -20.40 -2.97
N ILE A 281 -15.80 -20.82 -2.08
CA ILE A 281 -17.19 -21.11 -2.46
C ILE A 281 -18.00 -19.82 -2.57
N SER A 282 -19.08 -19.89 -3.34
CA SER A 282 -20.04 -18.77 -3.45
C SER A 282 -20.84 -18.57 -2.17
N GLU A 283 -21.37 -17.35 -1.97
CA GLU A 283 -22.27 -17.05 -0.85
C GLU A 283 -23.52 -17.95 -0.85
N SER A 284 -24.03 -18.34 -2.04
CA SER A 284 -25.15 -19.26 -2.18
C SER A 284 -24.82 -20.69 -1.79
N GLU A 285 -23.59 -21.14 -2.00
CA GLU A 285 -23.12 -22.44 -1.51
C GLU A 285 -22.91 -22.39 -0.01
N ALA A 286 -22.27 -21.33 0.48
CA ALA A 286 -22.02 -21.12 1.91
C ALA A 286 -23.30 -21.13 2.74
N SER A 287 -24.39 -20.52 2.24
CA SER A 287 -25.68 -20.45 2.94
C SER A 287 -26.38 -21.81 3.11
N LYS A 288 -25.90 -22.87 2.47
CA LYS A 288 -26.46 -24.24 2.54
C LYS A 288 -25.64 -25.16 3.43
N LEU A 289 -24.51 -24.69 3.94
CA LEU A 289 -23.62 -25.46 4.80
C LEU A 289 -23.90 -25.17 6.27
N ASP A 290 -23.56 -26.13 7.14
CA ASP A 290 -23.58 -25.93 8.58
C ASP A 290 -22.61 -24.80 8.98
N ASP A 291 -22.94 -24.05 10.01
CA ASP A 291 -22.24 -22.86 10.46
C ASP A 291 -20.75 -23.11 10.77
N ASN A 292 -20.41 -24.27 11.29
CA ASN A 292 -19.05 -24.67 11.59
C ASN A 292 -18.24 -25.11 10.35
N ARG A 293 -18.86 -25.14 9.18
CA ARG A 293 -18.23 -25.56 7.91
C ARG A 293 -17.79 -24.38 7.04
N VAL A 294 -18.10 -23.15 7.41
CA VAL A 294 -17.78 -21.96 6.63
C VAL A 294 -16.92 -21.01 7.45
N LEU A 295 -15.94 -20.41 6.75
CA LEU A 295 -15.16 -19.28 7.21
C LEU A 295 -15.30 -18.16 6.18
N TYR A 296 -15.75 -17.00 6.63
CA TYR A 296 -15.95 -15.84 5.78
C TYR A 296 -14.75 -14.89 5.84
N ILE A 297 -14.31 -14.36 4.70
CA ILE A 297 -13.35 -13.26 4.61
C ILE A 297 -14.11 -12.05 4.07
N CYS A 298 -14.24 -11.00 4.89
CA CYS A 298 -15.14 -9.89 4.62
C CYS A 298 -14.38 -8.56 4.45
N THR A 299 -14.84 -7.74 3.50
CA THR A 299 -14.50 -6.31 3.48
C THR A 299 -15.31 -5.55 4.52
N GLY A 300 -14.84 -4.35 4.91
CA GLY A 300 -15.56 -3.50 5.87
C GLY A 300 -14.88 -3.39 7.22
N SER A 301 -13.60 -3.74 7.31
CA SER A 301 -12.83 -3.67 8.56
C SER A 301 -12.67 -2.24 9.10
N GLN A 302 -12.89 -1.21 8.27
CA GLN A 302 -12.83 0.19 8.64
C GLN A 302 -14.23 0.83 8.87
N GLY A 303 -15.29 0.02 8.87
CA GLY A 303 -16.65 0.48 9.11
C GLY A 303 -17.29 1.20 7.92
N GLU A 304 -16.75 0.98 6.71
CA GLU A 304 -17.25 1.59 5.47
C GLU A 304 -18.73 1.23 5.25
N PRO A 305 -19.62 2.22 5.04
CA PRO A 305 -21.08 1.96 5.04
C PRO A 305 -21.56 1.00 3.94
N ARG A 306 -20.86 0.97 2.78
CA ARG A 306 -21.23 0.13 1.63
C ARG A 306 -20.49 -1.21 1.60
N ALA A 307 -19.60 -1.46 2.55
CA ALA A 307 -18.82 -2.70 2.62
C ALA A 307 -19.67 -3.90 3.05
N ALA A 308 -19.17 -5.09 2.79
CA ALA A 308 -19.88 -6.33 3.05
C ALA A 308 -20.30 -6.47 4.52
N LEU A 309 -19.35 -6.25 5.44
CA LEU A 309 -19.60 -6.43 6.88
C LEU A 309 -20.65 -5.44 7.43
N SER A 310 -20.65 -4.17 6.95
CA SER A 310 -21.69 -3.20 7.32
C SER A 310 -23.07 -3.63 6.85
N ARG A 311 -23.18 -4.14 5.61
CA ARG A 311 -24.45 -4.66 5.08
C ARG A 311 -24.94 -5.90 5.85
N ILE A 312 -24.03 -6.75 6.29
CA ILE A 312 -24.35 -7.92 7.14
C ILE A 312 -24.85 -7.45 8.51
N ALA A 313 -24.17 -6.49 9.11
CA ALA A 313 -24.58 -5.94 10.41
C ALA A 313 -25.99 -5.29 10.36
N ASP A 314 -26.38 -4.72 9.21
CA ASP A 314 -27.69 -4.07 9.00
C ASP A 314 -28.77 -5.00 8.43
N ASP A 315 -28.52 -6.31 8.33
CA ASP A 315 -29.42 -7.30 7.68
C ASP A 315 -29.74 -6.98 6.20
N HIS A 316 -28.89 -6.21 5.54
CA HIS A 316 -29.04 -5.84 4.14
C HIS A 316 -28.25 -6.74 3.18
N HIS A 317 -27.51 -7.73 3.70
CA HIS A 317 -26.83 -8.70 2.86
C HIS A 317 -27.77 -9.85 2.48
N PRO A 318 -27.92 -10.18 1.18
CA PRO A 318 -28.99 -11.08 0.74
C PRO A 318 -28.81 -12.53 1.15
N LEU A 319 -27.55 -12.99 1.38
CA LEU A 319 -27.23 -14.41 1.55
C LEU A 319 -26.41 -14.70 2.80
N VAL A 320 -25.77 -13.70 3.39
CA VAL A 320 -24.88 -13.89 4.56
C VAL A 320 -25.45 -13.13 5.75
N SER A 321 -25.62 -13.85 6.85
CA SER A 321 -26.04 -13.28 8.14
C SER A 321 -25.21 -13.84 9.26
N PHE A 322 -25.03 -13.06 10.32
CA PHE A 322 -24.39 -13.46 11.56
C PHE A 322 -25.35 -13.26 12.74
N GLY A 323 -25.21 -14.07 13.77
CA GLY A 323 -26.06 -14.06 14.94
C GLY A 323 -25.37 -14.59 16.19
N GLU A 324 -26.17 -15.00 17.15
CA GLU A 324 -25.72 -15.48 18.48
C GLU A 324 -24.72 -16.64 18.35
N GLY A 325 -23.55 -16.50 18.97
CA GLY A 325 -22.48 -17.48 18.98
C GLY A 325 -21.55 -17.45 17.77
N ASP A 326 -21.84 -16.66 16.73
CA ASP A 326 -20.90 -16.39 15.62
C ASP A 326 -19.79 -15.45 16.07
N VAL A 327 -18.65 -15.48 15.37
CA VAL A 327 -17.46 -14.69 15.72
C VAL A 327 -17.03 -13.83 14.55
N CYS A 328 -16.73 -12.56 14.83
CA CYS A 328 -16.14 -11.64 13.88
C CYS A 328 -14.77 -11.15 14.38
N ILE A 329 -13.70 -11.53 13.67
CA ILE A 329 -12.31 -11.19 13.98
C ILE A 329 -11.91 -9.98 13.12
N PHE A 330 -11.60 -8.84 13.77
CA PHE A 330 -11.06 -7.66 13.09
C PHE A 330 -9.54 -7.77 12.97
N SER A 331 -9.09 -8.35 11.87
CA SER A 331 -7.69 -8.54 11.55
C SER A 331 -7.15 -7.34 10.75
N SER A 332 -7.33 -6.15 11.33
CA SER A 332 -6.93 -4.86 10.75
C SER A 332 -6.68 -3.85 11.86
N ARG A 333 -5.79 -2.89 11.59
CA ARG A 333 -5.61 -1.73 12.44
C ARG A 333 -6.69 -0.68 12.15
N VAL A 334 -7.08 0.05 13.17
CA VAL A 334 -7.94 1.23 13.00
C VAL A 334 -7.13 2.33 12.32
N ILE A 335 -7.57 2.77 11.15
CA ILE A 335 -7.03 3.97 10.51
C ILE A 335 -7.54 5.19 11.26
N PRO A 336 -6.68 6.16 11.62
CA PRO A 336 -7.10 7.40 12.27
C PRO A 336 -8.25 8.08 11.50
N GLY A 337 -9.32 8.44 12.21
CA GLY A 337 -10.56 8.97 11.63
C GLY A 337 -11.68 7.94 11.46
N ASN A 338 -11.37 6.64 11.46
CA ASN A 338 -12.37 5.56 11.31
C ASN A 338 -12.84 4.96 12.66
N GLU A 339 -12.44 5.53 13.79
CA GLU A 339 -12.78 5.00 15.12
C GLU A 339 -14.28 4.94 15.34
N ILE A 340 -15.03 5.95 14.92
CA ILE A 340 -16.49 6.02 15.12
C ILE A 340 -17.22 5.02 14.21
N PRO A 341 -16.98 4.97 12.89
CA PRO A 341 -17.58 3.97 12.01
C PRO A 341 -17.30 2.53 12.45
N ILE A 342 -16.05 2.21 12.82
CA ILE A 342 -15.68 0.86 13.28
C ILE A 342 -16.43 0.50 14.56
N ARG A 343 -16.45 1.39 15.55
CA ARG A 343 -17.18 1.16 16.80
C ARG A 343 -18.67 0.97 16.58
N SER A 344 -19.27 1.78 15.72
CA SER A 344 -20.67 1.63 15.33
C SER A 344 -20.97 0.28 14.69
N LEU A 345 -20.09 -0.18 13.79
CA LEU A 345 -20.20 -1.50 13.16
C LEU A 345 -20.08 -2.63 14.19
N GLN A 346 -19.08 -2.57 15.07
CA GLN A 346 -18.89 -3.55 16.14
C GLN A 346 -20.10 -3.64 17.06
N ASN A 347 -20.67 -2.51 17.46
CA ASN A 347 -21.87 -2.48 18.30
C ASN A 347 -23.07 -3.16 17.60
N ARG A 348 -23.32 -2.86 16.31
CA ARG A 348 -24.42 -3.49 15.56
C ARG A 348 -24.26 -5.01 15.43
N LEU A 349 -23.02 -5.52 15.28
CA LEU A 349 -22.76 -6.95 15.30
C LEU A 349 -22.94 -7.54 16.69
N SER A 350 -22.48 -6.86 17.74
CA SER A 350 -22.66 -7.30 19.14
C SER A 350 -24.14 -7.33 19.54
N ASP A 351 -24.96 -6.39 19.08
CA ASP A 351 -26.42 -6.38 19.32
C ASP A 351 -27.12 -7.63 18.73
N LYS A 352 -26.49 -8.31 17.77
CA LYS A 352 -26.94 -9.59 17.19
C LYS A 352 -26.37 -10.82 17.95
N GLY A 353 -25.59 -10.63 18.98
CA GLY A 353 -24.94 -11.71 19.72
C GLY A 353 -23.64 -12.22 19.09
N VAL A 354 -23.08 -11.49 18.11
CA VAL A 354 -21.79 -11.83 17.49
C VAL A 354 -20.66 -11.47 18.45
N GLU A 355 -19.76 -12.40 18.74
CA GLU A 355 -18.53 -12.13 19.47
C GLU A 355 -17.55 -11.33 18.62
N ILE A 356 -17.05 -10.20 19.10
CA ILE A 356 -16.08 -9.37 18.45
C ILE A 356 -14.70 -9.62 19.03
N ILE A 357 -13.75 -9.99 18.17
CA ILE A 357 -12.34 -10.18 18.54
C ILE A 357 -11.49 -9.15 17.81
N THR A 358 -10.74 -8.34 18.55
CA THR A 358 -9.83 -7.32 18.03
C THR A 358 -8.39 -7.61 18.48
N GLU A 359 -7.44 -6.82 17.96
CA GLU A 359 -6.03 -6.89 18.38
C GLU A 359 -5.85 -6.64 19.90
N LYS A 360 -6.79 -5.94 20.55
CA LYS A 360 -6.77 -5.72 22.01
C LYS A 360 -7.14 -6.99 22.78
N ASP A 361 -8.00 -7.82 22.20
CA ASP A 361 -8.46 -9.08 22.82
C ASP A 361 -7.50 -10.22 22.54
N ARG A 362 -6.89 -10.22 21.35
CA ARG A 362 -5.92 -11.20 20.88
C ARG A 362 -4.76 -10.49 20.17
N PRO A 363 -3.70 -10.09 20.91
CA PRO A 363 -2.50 -9.51 20.32
C PRO A 363 -1.91 -10.42 19.23
N GLY A 364 -1.44 -9.81 18.16
CA GLY A 364 -0.78 -10.52 17.05
C GLY A 364 -1.73 -10.97 15.92
N ILE A 365 -3.04 -10.77 16.00
CA ILE A 365 -3.95 -11.06 14.88
C ILE A 365 -3.84 -10.06 13.73
N HIS A 366 -3.03 -9.04 13.89
CA HIS A 366 -2.73 -8.04 12.87
C HIS A 366 -1.31 -7.50 13.03
N VAL A 367 -0.67 -7.15 11.92
CA VAL A 367 0.60 -6.41 11.86
C VAL A 367 0.47 -5.28 10.85
N SER A 368 1.21 -4.19 11.07
CA SER A 368 1.20 -3.04 10.17
C SER A 368 1.87 -3.35 8.84
N GLY A 369 1.47 -2.63 7.78
CA GLY A 369 2.17 -2.63 6.48
C GLY A 369 3.31 -1.61 6.41
N HIS A 370 3.43 -0.70 7.38
CA HIS A 370 4.36 0.43 7.35
C HIS A 370 5.45 0.31 8.42
N PRO A 371 6.66 0.89 8.17
CA PRO A 371 7.81 0.74 9.03
C PRO A 371 7.63 1.46 10.36
N CYS A 372 7.93 0.77 11.45
CA CYS A 372 8.08 1.37 12.77
C CYS A 372 9.45 2.05 12.92
N ARG A 373 9.70 2.67 14.06
CA ARG A 373 10.89 3.52 14.24
C ARG A 373 12.21 2.78 14.04
N ASP A 374 12.33 1.55 14.54
CA ASP A 374 13.59 0.81 14.46
C ASP A 374 13.89 0.38 13.02
N GLU A 375 12.85 0.05 12.25
CA GLU A 375 12.98 -0.25 10.82
C GLU A 375 13.39 0.98 10.01
N LEU A 376 12.84 2.18 10.33
CA LEU A 376 13.28 3.44 9.71
C LEU A 376 14.77 3.70 9.97
N ILE A 377 15.25 3.47 11.18
CA ILE A 377 16.68 3.59 11.54
C ILE A 377 17.50 2.60 10.74
N GLN A 378 17.06 1.35 10.64
CA GLN A 378 17.76 0.31 9.87
C GLN A 378 17.84 0.67 8.39
N MET A 379 16.75 1.17 7.79
CA MET A 379 16.75 1.59 6.38
C MET A 379 17.74 2.73 6.15
N MET A 380 17.75 3.74 7.01
CA MET A 380 18.73 4.83 6.93
C MET A 380 20.17 4.35 7.07
N ASP A 381 20.45 3.36 7.95
CA ASP A 381 21.80 2.78 8.08
C ASP A 381 22.20 1.99 6.82
N TRP A 382 21.28 1.31 6.16
CA TRP A 382 21.58 0.55 4.94
C TRP A 382 21.78 1.44 3.73
N VAL A 383 20.88 2.43 3.52
CA VAL A 383 20.90 3.34 2.37
C VAL A 383 21.95 4.43 2.51
N LYS A 384 22.22 4.92 3.74
CA LYS A 384 23.16 6.01 4.06
C LYS A 384 23.01 7.24 3.18
N PRO A 385 21.79 7.77 3.03
CA PRO A 385 21.54 8.90 2.14
C PRO A 385 22.18 10.17 2.70
N GLU A 386 22.54 11.10 1.79
CA GLU A 386 22.99 12.44 2.21
C GLU A 386 21.80 13.27 2.70
N ILE A 387 20.62 13.07 2.07
CA ILE A 387 19.38 13.80 2.35
C ILE A 387 18.27 12.78 2.63
N VAL A 388 17.49 13.01 3.70
CA VAL A 388 16.21 12.29 3.92
C VAL A 388 15.04 13.26 3.66
N ILE A 389 14.10 12.81 2.85
CA ILE A 389 12.85 13.48 2.52
C ILE A 389 11.71 12.61 3.02
N PRO A 390 11.19 12.85 4.23
CA PRO A 390 10.03 12.16 4.73
C PRO A 390 8.79 12.46 3.88
N THR A 391 8.04 11.42 3.49
CA THR A 391 6.77 11.50 2.77
C THR A 391 5.75 10.57 3.40
N HIS A 392 4.55 10.46 2.82
CA HIS A 392 3.49 9.55 3.25
C HIS A 392 3.21 9.65 4.75
N GLY A 393 2.84 10.86 5.19
CA GLY A 393 2.59 11.17 6.59
C GLY A 393 2.04 12.57 6.77
N GLU A 394 1.20 12.77 7.78
CA GLU A 394 0.77 14.09 8.20
C GLU A 394 1.96 14.95 8.64
N ARG A 395 1.80 16.26 8.73
CA ARG A 395 2.87 17.18 9.11
C ARG A 395 3.65 16.75 10.35
N ARG A 396 2.97 16.23 11.36
CA ARG A 396 3.61 15.76 12.60
C ARG A 396 4.49 14.52 12.37
N HIS A 397 4.09 13.61 11.46
CA HIS A 397 4.89 12.43 11.09
C HIS A 397 6.14 12.87 10.35
N ILE A 398 6.00 13.76 9.37
CA ILE A 398 7.10 14.32 8.57
C ILE A 398 8.16 14.99 9.47
N ILE A 399 7.73 15.86 10.40
CA ILE A 399 8.64 16.50 11.35
C ILE A 399 9.34 15.48 12.24
N LYS A 400 8.59 14.49 12.76
CA LYS A 400 9.15 13.46 13.64
C LYS A 400 10.17 12.60 12.92
N HIS A 401 9.90 12.22 11.66
CA HIS A 401 10.84 11.43 10.85
C HIS A 401 12.10 12.24 10.52
N ALA A 402 11.97 13.51 10.16
CA ALA A 402 13.13 14.40 9.98
C ALA A 402 14.00 14.48 11.24
N GLN A 403 13.39 14.64 12.43
CA GLN A 403 14.11 14.62 13.71
C GLN A 403 14.80 13.27 13.98
N LEU A 404 14.13 12.16 13.66
CA LEU A 404 14.70 10.82 13.77
C LEU A 404 15.93 10.68 12.86
N ALA A 405 15.84 11.10 11.60
CA ALA A 405 16.95 11.08 10.65
C ALA A 405 18.15 11.88 11.15
N GLN A 406 17.92 13.10 11.67
CA GLN A 406 18.97 13.94 12.27
C GLN A 406 19.62 13.26 13.49
N SER A 407 18.83 12.58 14.32
CA SER A 407 19.32 11.90 15.52
C SER A 407 20.25 10.73 15.23
N VAL A 408 20.12 10.12 14.05
CA VAL A 408 20.99 9.02 13.56
C VAL A 408 22.12 9.52 12.64
N GLY A 409 22.31 10.83 12.51
CA GLY A 409 23.47 11.42 11.85
C GLY A 409 23.27 11.76 10.35
N ILE A 410 22.05 11.74 9.83
CA ILE A 410 21.76 12.21 8.47
C ILE A 410 22.07 13.71 8.39
N ARG A 411 22.86 14.10 7.36
CA ARG A 411 23.35 15.48 7.21
C ARG A 411 22.26 16.51 6.95
N GLN A 412 21.30 16.15 6.12
CA GLN A 412 20.25 17.06 5.70
C GLN A 412 18.88 16.37 5.68
N THR A 413 17.86 17.07 6.14
CA THR A 413 16.47 16.66 6.00
C THR A 413 15.69 17.78 5.33
N ILE A 414 14.83 17.44 4.37
CA ILE A 414 13.94 18.37 3.69
C ILE A 414 12.52 17.87 3.87
N THR A 415 11.61 18.75 4.23
CA THR A 415 10.22 18.42 4.53
C THR A 415 9.28 19.23 3.64
N PRO A 416 9.20 18.89 2.33
CA PRO A 416 8.40 19.65 1.38
C PRO A 416 6.91 19.49 1.66
N LYS A 417 6.13 20.45 1.18
CA LYS A 417 4.68 20.30 1.00
C LYS A 417 4.39 19.86 -0.44
N ASN A 418 3.18 19.41 -0.69
CA ASN A 418 2.72 19.22 -2.06
C ASN A 418 2.86 20.53 -2.84
N GLY A 419 3.48 20.47 -4.02
CA GLY A 419 3.81 21.60 -4.87
C GLY A 419 5.16 22.28 -4.59
N ASP A 420 5.87 21.93 -3.52
CA ASP A 420 7.22 22.45 -3.27
C ASP A 420 8.25 21.74 -4.18
N MET A 421 8.91 22.50 -5.03
CA MET A 421 9.96 21.98 -5.91
C MET A 421 11.30 21.94 -5.18
N VAL A 422 11.84 20.75 -4.98
CA VAL A 422 13.11 20.51 -4.27
C VAL A 422 14.21 20.23 -5.29
N LYS A 423 15.19 21.12 -5.40
CA LYS A 423 16.39 20.86 -6.18
C LYS A 423 17.36 20.00 -5.37
N LEU A 424 17.58 18.76 -5.81
CA LEU A 424 18.48 17.80 -5.18
C LEU A 424 19.93 18.01 -5.58
N ALA A 425 20.17 18.33 -6.87
CA ALA A 425 21.49 18.59 -7.44
C ALA A 425 21.37 19.51 -8.68
N PRO A 426 22.45 20.19 -9.13
CA PRO A 426 23.75 20.33 -8.44
C PRO A 426 23.69 21.26 -7.23
N ASN A 427 24.75 21.28 -6.45
CA ASN A 427 24.89 22.03 -5.22
C ASN A 427 24.08 21.45 -4.04
N GLN A 428 24.09 22.17 -2.91
CA GLN A 428 23.32 21.75 -1.72
C GLN A 428 21.83 21.81 -2.04
N ALA A 429 21.11 20.77 -1.63
CA ALA A 429 19.67 20.68 -1.88
C ALA A 429 18.89 21.80 -1.16
N THR A 430 17.93 22.39 -1.86
CA THR A 430 17.13 23.53 -1.39
C THR A 430 15.66 23.32 -1.74
#